data_8e6d4dc0a66b1092b3b2c2b001c758dd
#
_entry.id   8e6d4dc0a66b1092b3b2c2b001c758dd
#
_cell.length_a   1.000
_cell.length_b   1.000
_cell.length_c   1.000
_cell.angle_alpha   90.00
_cell.angle_beta   90.00
_cell.angle_gamma   90.00
#
_symmetry.space_group_name_H-M   'P 1'
#
loop_
_entity.id
_entity.type
_entity.pdbx_description
1 polymer ?
#
loop_
_entity_poly.entity_id
_entity_poly.type
_entity_poly.pdbx_seq_one_letter_code
_entity_poly.pdbx_strand_id
1 'polypeptide(L)'
;MTKPLNDFSMLDPLTNSAPWEMYTAMQEQCPVYQMPETGAFMVTQYDDLRQVLRDPETFSSDVRLGIKSKFSDLQQSILKEGGGWEHVQTLQRTDPPVHSRYRKLLDRVFTNKRVRELTPHIDQVVSELIDGFIDDGACEFSNDFAMPMPGIIIAEQLGLDHSEITTFKKWADAMLGTARSVIATEQEVRQDAEIELEAQLYLAEIFEDRRANPKQDLMSAFVHAHGDDEAPLSMHELQNLMHQLITGGFETTQSGLNHGMWALVRYPEVAQQLREDTSLLKPFVEEVLRWEAPVQFLARQATKDVELNGTLIPKDSMVMVGYGPASRDANKFSCPHEFDPSRKNVGAHLAFGSGNHFCPGALLARQEMMSSFRAIVDRMDNIKL
;
A
#
# COMPACT_ATOMS: atom_id res chain seq x y z
N MET A 1 11.03 -3.25 -31.31
CA MET A 1 10.35 -4.52 -31.04
C MET A 1 10.61 -4.86 -29.58
N THR A 2 9.59 -5.08 -28.80
CA THR A 2 9.68 -5.55 -27.42
C THR A 2 10.33 -6.93 -27.39
N LYS A 3 11.13 -7.22 -26.36
CA LYS A 3 11.75 -8.55 -26.19
C LYS A 3 10.67 -9.62 -26.02
N PRO A 4 10.93 -10.89 -26.42
CA PRO A 4 10.00 -12.00 -26.14
C PRO A 4 9.76 -12.16 -24.64
N LEU A 5 8.53 -12.54 -24.24
CA LEU A 5 8.18 -12.74 -22.83
C LEU A 5 9.07 -13.77 -22.13
N ASN A 6 9.53 -14.80 -22.83
CA ASN A 6 10.40 -15.83 -22.29
C ASN A 6 11.81 -15.34 -21.91
N ASP A 7 12.18 -14.11 -22.31
CA ASP A 7 13.46 -13.50 -21.95
C ASP A 7 13.41 -12.78 -20.59
N PHE A 8 12.23 -12.73 -19.96
CA PHE A 8 12.04 -12.09 -18.64
C PHE A 8 11.68 -13.12 -17.58
N SER A 9 12.11 -12.86 -16.35
CA SER A 9 11.68 -13.60 -15.16
C SER A 9 11.41 -12.65 -14.00
N MET A 10 10.29 -12.82 -13.32
CA MET A 10 9.97 -12.10 -12.09
C MET A 10 10.90 -12.45 -10.93
N LEU A 11 11.63 -13.58 -11.02
CA LEU A 11 12.63 -13.99 -10.03
C LEU A 11 14.01 -13.37 -10.29
N ASP A 12 14.23 -12.78 -11.48
CA ASP A 12 15.46 -12.06 -11.77
C ASP A 12 15.46 -10.69 -11.06
N PRO A 13 16.43 -10.41 -10.17
CA PRO A 13 16.50 -9.15 -9.45
C PRO A 13 16.56 -7.91 -10.35
N LEU A 14 17.20 -8.00 -11.52
CA LEU A 14 17.28 -6.87 -12.46
C LEU A 14 15.91 -6.59 -13.11
N THR A 15 15.22 -7.63 -13.53
CA THR A 15 13.85 -7.51 -14.05
C THR A 15 12.91 -6.96 -12.97
N ASN A 16 13.03 -7.45 -11.74
CA ASN A 16 12.15 -7.03 -10.65
C ASN A 16 12.42 -5.57 -10.20
N SER A 17 13.67 -5.09 -10.27
CA SER A 17 14.00 -3.70 -9.94
C SER A 17 13.55 -2.68 -10.99
N ALA A 18 13.35 -3.10 -12.25
CA ALA A 18 12.91 -2.26 -13.36
C ALA A 18 11.97 -3.03 -14.31
N PRO A 19 10.74 -3.39 -13.89
CA PRO A 19 9.91 -4.37 -14.61
C PRO A 19 9.21 -3.81 -15.86
N TRP A 20 9.47 -2.58 -16.24
CA TRP A 20 8.71 -1.83 -17.25
C TRP A 20 8.77 -2.46 -18.65
N GLU A 21 9.95 -2.96 -19.09
CA GLU A 21 10.08 -3.65 -20.37
C GLU A 21 9.26 -4.95 -20.38
N MET A 22 9.30 -5.70 -19.27
CA MET A 22 8.52 -6.94 -19.13
C MET A 22 7.01 -6.64 -19.12
N TYR A 23 6.55 -5.62 -18.40
CA TYR A 23 5.15 -5.23 -18.37
C TYR A 23 4.65 -4.80 -19.76
N THR A 24 5.46 -4.04 -20.50
CA THR A 24 5.15 -3.65 -21.88
C THR A 24 5.05 -4.89 -22.78
N ALA A 25 5.99 -5.83 -22.64
CA ALA A 25 5.96 -7.08 -23.41
C ALA A 25 4.70 -7.92 -23.08
N MET A 26 4.29 -7.99 -21.81
CA MET A 26 3.04 -8.65 -21.42
C MET A 26 1.84 -7.96 -22.06
N GLN A 27 1.73 -6.64 -21.99
CA GLN A 27 0.61 -5.89 -22.56
C GLN A 27 0.47 -6.07 -24.08
N GLU A 28 1.59 -6.16 -24.80
CA GLU A 28 1.61 -6.30 -26.25
C GLU A 28 1.43 -7.75 -26.72
N GLN A 29 2.01 -8.74 -26.02
CA GLN A 29 2.09 -10.12 -26.48
C GLN A 29 1.06 -11.04 -25.82
N CYS A 30 0.80 -10.87 -24.52
CA CYS A 30 -0.11 -11.68 -23.74
C CYS A 30 -0.61 -10.92 -22.49
N PRO A 31 -1.66 -10.08 -22.59
CA PRO A 31 -2.11 -9.20 -21.49
C PRO A 31 -2.53 -9.93 -20.21
N VAL A 32 -2.96 -11.18 -20.34
CA VAL A 32 -3.24 -12.10 -19.22
C VAL A 32 -2.22 -13.24 -19.30
N TYR A 33 -1.06 -13.02 -18.72
CA TYR A 33 0.10 -13.90 -18.86
C TYR A 33 0.22 -14.89 -17.70
N GLN A 34 0.26 -16.19 -18.03
CA GLN A 34 0.58 -17.20 -17.04
C GLN A 34 2.09 -17.24 -16.79
N MET A 35 2.51 -16.83 -15.59
CA MET A 35 3.92 -16.79 -15.20
C MET A 35 4.47 -18.22 -15.03
N PRO A 36 5.53 -18.60 -15.75
CA PRO A 36 6.07 -19.96 -15.71
C PRO A 36 6.57 -20.38 -14.32
N GLU A 37 7.11 -19.42 -13.56
CA GLU A 37 7.75 -19.70 -12.28
C GLU A 37 6.75 -20.04 -11.17
N THR A 38 5.56 -19.43 -11.22
CA THR A 38 4.56 -19.55 -10.15
C THR A 38 3.26 -20.20 -10.59
N GLY A 39 3.01 -20.26 -11.91
CA GLY A 39 1.73 -20.68 -12.47
C GLY A 39 0.60 -19.66 -12.30
N ALA A 40 0.85 -18.52 -11.63
CA ALA A 40 -0.13 -17.45 -11.44
C ALA A 40 -0.34 -16.66 -12.74
N PHE A 41 -1.54 -16.11 -12.93
CA PHE A 41 -1.89 -15.28 -14.06
C PHE A 41 -1.70 -13.80 -13.73
N MET A 42 -0.84 -13.07 -14.44
CA MET A 42 -0.67 -11.64 -14.32
C MET A 42 -1.61 -10.91 -15.28
N VAL A 43 -2.48 -10.04 -14.76
CA VAL A 43 -3.35 -9.16 -15.54
C VAL A 43 -2.73 -7.78 -15.63
N THR A 44 -2.42 -7.31 -16.85
CA THR A 44 -1.58 -6.12 -17.06
C THR A 44 -2.27 -4.96 -17.76
N GLN A 45 -3.33 -5.20 -18.56
CA GLN A 45 -4.07 -4.12 -19.23
C GLN A 45 -5.09 -3.48 -18.30
N TYR A 46 -5.32 -2.18 -18.49
CA TYR A 46 -6.16 -1.33 -17.64
C TYR A 46 -7.62 -1.80 -17.54
N ASP A 47 -8.26 -2.07 -18.66
CA ASP A 47 -9.68 -2.43 -18.66
C ASP A 47 -9.92 -3.84 -18.13
N ASP A 48 -9.03 -4.79 -18.42
CA ASP A 48 -9.06 -6.15 -17.88
C ASP A 48 -8.89 -6.09 -16.35
N LEU A 49 -7.93 -5.30 -15.86
CA LEU A 49 -7.72 -5.12 -14.44
C LEU A 49 -8.95 -4.52 -13.75
N ARG A 50 -9.59 -3.52 -14.35
CA ARG A 50 -10.84 -2.95 -13.81
C ARG A 50 -11.98 -3.96 -13.75
N GLN A 51 -12.08 -4.84 -14.75
CA GLN A 51 -13.06 -5.93 -14.74
C GLN A 51 -12.80 -6.86 -13.57
N VAL A 52 -11.58 -7.35 -13.39
CA VAL A 52 -11.18 -8.24 -12.27
C VAL A 52 -11.48 -7.59 -10.91
N LEU A 53 -11.09 -6.33 -10.71
CA LEU A 53 -11.26 -5.62 -9.43
C LEU A 53 -12.73 -5.35 -9.06
N ARG A 54 -13.66 -5.43 -10.01
CA ARG A 54 -15.10 -5.17 -9.81
C ARG A 54 -15.97 -6.42 -9.79
N ASP A 55 -15.37 -7.57 -10.00
CA ASP A 55 -16.06 -8.87 -9.97
C ASP A 55 -15.52 -9.77 -8.85
N PRO A 56 -15.85 -9.50 -7.59
CA PRO A 56 -15.41 -10.32 -6.46
C PRO A 56 -16.03 -11.71 -6.44
N GLU A 57 -17.14 -11.93 -7.16
CA GLU A 57 -17.76 -13.25 -7.27
C GLU A 57 -16.90 -14.20 -8.10
N THR A 58 -16.23 -13.69 -9.13
CA THR A 58 -15.34 -14.46 -10.00
C THR A 58 -13.88 -14.40 -9.51
N PHE A 59 -13.43 -13.25 -9.00
CA PHE A 59 -12.05 -12.98 -8.56
C PHE A 59 -12.02 -12.60 -7.09
N SER A 60 -12.05 -13.62 -6.25
CA SER A 60 -12.11 -13.48 -4.78
C SER A 60 -10.83 -12.87 -4.21
N SER A 61 -10.98 -12.03 -3.19
CA SER A 61 -9.89 -11.53 -2.35
C SER A 61 -9.45 -12.55 -1.29
N ASP A 62 -10.24 -13.60 -1.07
CA ASP A 62 -9.90 -14.71 -0.17
C ASP A 62 -8.93 -15.68 -0.86
N VAL A 63 -7.66 -15.38 -0.78
CA VAL A 63 -6.58 -16.15 -1.43
C VAL A 63 -6.03 -17.28 -0.55
N ARG A 64 -6.90 -17.99 0.18
CA ARG A 64 -6.51 -19.08 1.11
C ARG A 64 -5.76 -20.22 0.45
N LEU A 65 -6.02 -20.48 -0.83
CA LEU A 65 -5.35 -21.53 -1.60
C LEU A 65 -4.07 -21.03 -2.30
N GLY A 66 -3.78 -19.73 -2.17
CA GLY A 66 -2.57 -19.13 -2.72
C GLY A 66 -1.27 -19.69 -2.12
N ILE A 67 -0.15 -19.08 -2.44
CA ILE A 67 1.16 -19.48 -1.92
C ILE A 67 1.12 -19.39 -0.39
N LYS A 68 0.84 -20.52 0.27
CA LYS A 68 1.09 -20.61 1.71
C LYS A 68 2.59 -20.49 1.90
N SER A 69 3.01 -19.54 2.72
CA SER A 69 4.38 -19.55 3.20
C SER A 69 4.71 -20.91 3.79
N LYS A 70 5.87 -21.44 3.44
CA LYS A 70 6.39 -22.68 4.03
C LYS A 70 6.37 -22.67 5.56
N PHE A 71 6.41 -21.48 6.16
CA PHE A 71 6.53 -21.26 7.60
C PHE A 71 5.29 -20.58 8.20
N SER A 72 4.15 -20.54 7.50
CA SER A 72 2.93 -19.90 8.04
C SER A 72 2.48 -20.54 9.34
N ASP A 73 2.56 -21.87 9.46
CA ASP A 73 2.18 -22.59 10.67
C ASP A 73 3.13 -22.30 11.84
N LEU A 74 4.43 -22.11 11.56
CA LEU A 74 5.41 -21.70 12.55
C LEU A 74 5.10 -20.30 13.11
N GLN A 75 4.81 -19.33 12.24
CA GLN A 75 4.42 -17.98 12.66
C GLN A 75 3.18 -18.03 13.56
N GLN A 76 2.12 -18.73 13.12
CA GLN A 76 0.88 -18.86 13.90
C GLN A 76 1.13 -19.51 15.27
N SER A 77 1.99 -20.55 15.36
CA SER A 77 2.31 -21.19 16.64
C SER A 77 3.08 -20.24 17.58
N ILE A 78 4.03 -19.45 17.07
CA ILE A 78 4.77 -18.46 17.86
C ILE A 78 3.81 -17.42 18.45
N LEU A 79 2.93 -16.84 17.64
CA LEU A 79 1.93 -15.89 18.10
C LEU A 79 1.06 -16.47 19.21
N LYS A 80 0.50 -17.67 18.97
CA LYS A 80 -0.40 -18.33 19.90
C LYS A 80 0.29 -18.74 21.21
N GLU A 81 1.45 -19.38 21.13
CA GLU A 81 2.21 -19.84 22.30
C GLU A 81 2.72 -18.68 23.14
N GLY A 82 3.02 -17.54 22.50
CA GLY A 82 3.42 -16.30 23.15
C GLY A 82 2.27 -15.51 23.79
N GLY A 83 1.02 -15.96 23.67
CA GLY A 83 -0.17 -15.27 24.20
C GLY A 83 -0.74 -14.19 23.27
N GLY A 84 -0.28 -14.13 22.04
CA GLY A 84 -0.82 -13.27 20.98
C GLY A 84 -2.02 -13.90 20.25
N TRP A 85 -2.32 -13.36 19.08
CA TRP A 85 -3.50 -13.73 18.30
C TRP A 85 -3.12 -14.24 16.91
N GLU A 86 -3.61 -15.41 16.56
CA GLU A 86 -3.47 -15.98 15.23
C GLU A 86 -4.14 -15.08 14.18
N HIS A 87 -3.56 -15.01 12.98
CA HIS A 87 -4.12 -14.23 11.88
C HIS A 87 -5.49 -14.79 11.45
N VAL A 88 -6.45 -13.89 11.27
CA VAL A 88 -7.78 -14.21 10.74
C VAL A 88 -8.02 -13.39 9.47
N GLN A 89 -8.95 -13.83 8.64
CA GLN A 89 -9.32 -13.11 7.43
C GLN A 89 -10.15 -11.86 7.79
N THR A 90 -9.65 -10.70 7.42
CA THR A 90 -10.34 -9.41 7.57
C THR A 90 -10.24 -8.60 6.29
N LEU A 91 -10.89 -7.48 6.23
CA LEU A 91 -10.92 -6.44 5.19
C LEU A 91 -10.28 -6.82 3.85
N GLN A 92 -8.94 -6.76 3.74
CA GLN A 92 -8.19 -6.93 2.48
C GLN A 92 -8.34 -8.34 1.88
N ARG A 93 -8.58 -9.34 2.75
CA ARG A 93 -8.66 -10.77 2.38
C ARG A 93 -10.03 -11.36 2.59
N THR A 94 -11.08 -10.56 2.44
CA THR A 94 -12.48 -11.00 2.52
C THR A 94 -13.28 -10.41 1.38
N ASP A 95 -14.37 -11.07 1.01
CA ASP A 95 -15.33 -10.58 0.03
C ASP A 95 -16.64 -10.15 0.70
N PRO A 96 -17.51 -9.40 0.03
CA PRO A 96 -18.87 -9.14 0.52
C PRO A 96 -19.64 -10.45 0.79
N PRO A 97 -20.46 -10.54 1.85
CA PRO A 97 -20.84 -9.44 2.76
C PRO A 97 -19.85 -9.18 3.91
N VAL A 98 -18.91 -10.10 4.20
CA VAL A 98 -17.96 -10.00 5.32
C VAL A 98 -17.07 -8.76 5.17
N HIS A 99 -16.50 -8.55 3.97
CA HIS A 99 -15.74 -7.33 3.65
C HIS A 99 -16.51 -6.05 3.99
N SER A 100 -17.81 -6.02 3.67
CA SER A 100 -18.63 -4.81 3.84
C SER A 100 -18.75 -4.38 5.31
N ARG A 101 -18.69 -5.32 6.27
CA ARG A 101 -18.67 -5.02 7.70
C ARG A 101 -17.42 -4.21 8.07
N TYR A 102 -16.25 -4.70 7.72
CA TYR A 102 -14.99 -4.00 8.00
C TYR A 102 -14.88 -2.68 7.24
N ARG A 103 -15.29 -2.67 5.97
CA ARG A 103 -15.25 -1.49 5.13
C ARG A 103 -16.07 -0.32 5.71
N LYS A 104 -17.30 -0.58 6.17
CA LYS A 104 -18.14 0.42 6.83
C LYS A 104 -17.47 1.08 8.05
N LEU A 105 -16.69 0.32 8.81
CA LEU A 105 -15.95 0.83 9.96
C LEU A 105 -14.86 1.80 9.51
N LEU A 106 -14.07 1.41 8.52
CA LEU A 106 -13.00 2.24 7.97
C LEU A 106 -13.52 3.50 7.28
N ASP A 107 -14.61 3.41 6.53
CA ASP A 107 -15.22 4.56 5.83
C ASP A 107 -15.74 5.63 6.80
N ARG A 108 -16.06 5.26 8.06
CA ARG A 108 -16.42 6.22 9.13
C ARG A 108 -15.21 6.97 9.67
N VAL A 109 -14.04 6.38 9.58
CA VAL A 109 -12.78 6.90 10.14
C VAL A 109 -12.01 7.70 9.10
N PHE A 110 -11.82 7.15 7.89
CA PHE A 110 -11.06 7.78 6.79
C PHE A 110 -11.95 8.70 5.94
N THR A 111 -12.47 9.77 6.56
CA THR A 111 -13.36 10.73 5.90
C THR A 111 -12.62 11.98 5.42
N ASN A 112 -13.17 12.67 4.42
CA ASN A 112 -12.68 14.00 4.00
C ASN A 112 -12.61 15.01 5.16
N LYS A 113 -13.54 14.92 6.12
CA LYS A 113 -13.55 15.79 7.31
C LYS A 113 -12.33 15.51 8.17
N ARG A 114 -12.08 14.22 8.48
CA ARG A 114 -10.94 13.82 9.31
C ARG A 114 -9.60 14.20 8.69
N VAL A 115 -9.43 13.99 7.38
CA VAL A 115 -8.20 14.39 6.67
C VAL A 115 -7.99 15.90 6.74
N ARG A 116 -9.04 16.72 6.56
CA ARG A 116 -8.92 18.18 6.72
C ARG A 116 -8.56 18.58 8.15
N GLU A 117 -9.08 17.90 9.15
CA GLU A 117 -8.73 18.14 10.56
C GLU A 117 -7.28 17.77 10.87
N LEU A 118 -6.73 16.74 10.21
CA LEU A 118 -5.34 16.32 10.33
C LEU A 118 -4.36 17.18 9.53
N THR A 119 -4.81 17.87 8.48
CA THR A 119 -3.92 18.63 7.58
C THR A 119 -2.97 19.60 8.30
N PRO A 120 -3.41 20.44 9.29
CA PRO A 120 -2.48 21.33 9.99
C PRO A 120 -1.39 20.57 10.75
N HIS A 121 -1.71 19.40 11.29
CA HIS A 121 -0.75 18.57 12.00
C HIS A 121 0.22 17.88 11.03
N ILE A 122 -0.27 17.39 9.88
CA ILE A 122 0.58 16.87 8.80
C ILE A 122 1.58 17.94 8.34
N ASP A 123 1.12 19.18 8.12
CA ASP A 123 1.98 20.30 7.73
C ASP A 123 3.04 20.62 8.79
N GLN A 124 2.69 20.52 10.08
CA GLN A 124 3.63 20.68 11.19
C GLN A 124 4.70 19.58 11.18
N VAL A 125 4.31 18.31 11.10
CA VAL A 125 5.25 17.16 11.06
C VAL A 125 6.19 17.30 9.87
N VAL A 126 5.66 17.64 8.69
CA VAL A 126 6.45 17.89 7.49
C VAL A 126 7.49 19.00 7.72
N SER A 127 7.08 20.11 8.35
CA SER A 127 8.00 21.22 8.63
C SER A 127 9.10 20.82 9.61
N GLU A 128 8.75 20.13 10.69
CA GLU A 128 9.71 19.68 11.71
C GLU A 128 10.74 18.69 11.14
N LEU A 129 10.31 17.77 10.26
CA LEU A 129 11.25 16.86 9.59
C LEU A 129 12.20 17.60 8.65
N ILE A 130 11.71 18.57 7.90
CA ILE A 130 12.56 19.39 7.02
C ILE A 130 13.53 20.25 7.85
N ASP A 131 13.08 20.82 8.97
CA ASP A 131 13.94 21.59 9.90
C ASP A 131 15.11 20.76 10.43
N GLY A 132 14.92 19.44 10.53
CA GLY A 132 15.93 18.51 11.00
C GLY A 132 17.17 18.37 10.12
N PHE A 133 17.08 18.75 8.83
CA PHE A 133 18.21 18.58 7.88
C PHE A 133 18.46 19.77 6.95
N ILE A 134 17.57 20.78 6.93
CA ILE A 134 17.65 21.88 5.93
C ILE A 134 18.94 22.66 6.03
N ASP A 135 19.47 22.89 7.24
CA ASP A 135 20.69 23.63 7.48
C ASP A 135 21.96 22.85 7.10
N ASP A 136 21.88 21.53 7.06
CA ASP A 136 22.98 20.66 6.62
C ASP A 136 23.16 20.67 5.09
N GLY A 137 22.13 21.11 4.36
CA GLY A 137 22.13 21.20 2.90
C GLY A 137 22.15 19.83 2.19
N ALA A 138 21.99 18.72 2.92
CA ALA A 138 21.91 17.36 2.41
C ALA A 138 21.17 16.46 3.41
N CYS A 139 20.50 15.42 2.91
CA CYS A 139 19.86 14.40 3.75
C CYS A 139 19.84 13.04 3.05
N GLU A 140 19.63 11.98 3.81
CA GLU A 140 19.18 10.70 3.30
C GLU A 140 17.64 10.70 3.29
N PHE A 141 17.07 11.17 2.17
CA PHE A 141 15.65 11.51 2.07
C PHE A 141 14.70 10.38 2.52
N SER A 142 15.06 9.13 2.22
CA SER A 142 14.21 7.99 2.59
C SER A 142 14.10 7.81 4.10
N ASN A 143 15.23 7.92 4.83
CA ASN A 143 15.27 7.71 6.28
C ASN A 143 14.96 8.98 7.08
N ASP A 144 15.38 10.15 6.57
CA ASP A 144 15.26 11.41 7.31
C ASP A 144 13.88 12.07 7.10
N PHE A 145 13.18 11.73 6.01
CA PHE A 145 11.88 12.33 5.67
C PHE A 145 10.81 11.33 5.26
N ALA A 146 11.02 10.56 4.18
CA ALA A 146 9.94 9.79 3.55
C ALA A 146 9.41 8.66 4.45
N MET A 147 10.26 8.06 5.28
CA MET A 147 9.90 7.04 6.24
C MET A 147 9.22 7.63 7.49
N PRO A 148 9.82 8.60 8.20
CA PRO A 148 9.22 9.10 9.43
C PRO A 148 7.90 9.84 9.21
N MET A 149 7.70 10.52 8.08
CA MET A 149 6.51 11.34 7.87
C MET A 149 5.19 10.54 7.98
N PRO A 150 4.91 9.53 7.14
CA PRO A 150 3.70 8.72 7.28
C PRO A 150 3.73 7.85 8.54
N GLY A 151 4.91 7.43 8.99
CA GLY A 151 5.08 6.64 10.20
C GLY A 151 4.59 7.37 11.45
N ILE A 152 4.95 8.64 11.61
CA ILE A 152 4.49 9.49 12.72
C ILE A 152 2.97 9.64 12.66
N ILE A 153 2.41 10.00 11.51
CA ILE A 153 0.98 10.23 11.36
C ILE A 153 0.17 8.98 11.71
N ILE A 154 0.56 7.80 11.21
CA ILE A 154 -0.18 6.57 11.52
C ILE A 154 0.05 6.12 12.97
N ALA A 155 1.26 6.22 13.52
CA ALA A 155 1.58 5.86 14.89
C ALA A 155 0.73 6.66 15.89
N GLU A 156 0.65 7.98 15.71
CA GLU A 156 -0.19 8.84 16.55
C GLU A 156 -1.69 8.51 16.42
N GLN A 157 -2.17 8.19 15.21
CA GLN A 157 -3.56 7.75 15.05
C GLN A 157 -3.83 6.42 15.76
N LEU A 158 -2.80 5.61 16.00
CA LEU A 158 -2.84 4.39 16.81
C LEU A 158 -2.60 4.65 18.31
N GLY A 159 -2.41 5.92 18.71
CA GLY A 159 -2.21 6.33 20.11
C GLY A 159 -0.80 6.12 20.62
N LEU A 160 0.19 5.96 19.74
CA LEU A 160 1.63 5.90 20.06
C LEU A 160 2.22 7.32 20.16
N ASP A 161 3.28 7.46 20.96
CA ASP A 161 4.05 8.69 21.03
C ASP A 161 5.08 8.80 19.91
N HIS A 162 5.41 10.01 19.49
CA HIS A 162 6.45 10.31 18.49
C HIS A 162 7.79 9.62 18.76
N SER A 163 8.18 9.52 20.03
CA SER A 163 9.43 8.88 20.44
C SER A 163 9.49 7.38 20.13
N GLU A 164 8.35 6.76 19.85
CA GLU A 164 8.24 5.32 19.58
C GLU A 164 8.32 4.98 18.09
N ILE A 165 8.58 5.97 17.22
CA ILE A 165 8.60 5.76 15.75
C ILE A 165 9.58 4.65 15.30
N THR A 166 10.72 4.52 15.97
CA THR A 166 11.70 3.46 15.66
C THR A 166 11.15 2.06 15.99
N THR A 167 10.45 1.94 17.12
CA THR A 167 9.77 0.70 17.53
C THR A 167 8.64 0.38 16.56
N PHE A 168 7.85 1.40 16.18
CA PHE A 168 6.78 1.24 15.21
C PHE A 168 7.30 0.76 13.84
N LYS A 169 8.41 1.34 13.36
CA LYS A 169 9.06 0.87 12.12
C LYS A 169 9.51 -0.59 12.22
N LYS A 170 10.13 -0.98 13.33
CA LYS A 170 10.53 -2.38 13.60
C LYS A 170 9.33 -3.33 13.48
N TRP A 171 8.17 -2.95 14.04
CA TRP A 171 6.94 -3.74 13.95
C TRP A 171 6.39 -3.80 12.52
N ALA A 172 6.37 -2.66 11.81
CA ALA A 172 5.90 -2.61 10.43
C ALA A 172 6.77 -3.49 9.51
N ASP A 173 8.09 -3.42 9.64
CA ASP A 173 9.03 -4.23 8.86
C ASP A 173 8.81 -5.74 9.09
N ALA A 174 8.62 -6.16 10.35
CA ALA A 174 8.36 -7.55 10.71
C ALA A 174 7.00 -8.05 10.17
N MET A 175 5.96 -7.24 10.29
CA MET A 175 4.63 -7.55 9.74
C MET A 175 4.66 -7.69 8.21
N LEU A 176 5.51 -6.93 7.52
CA LEU A 176 5.71 -7.04 6.07
C LEU A 176 6.64 -8.20 5.69
N GLY A 177 7.46 -8.68 6.61
CA GLY A 177 8.28 -9.88 6.44
C GLY A 177 7.44 -11.10 6.03
N THR A 178 6.20 -11.17 6.48
CA THR A 178 5.25 -12.22 6.08
C THR A 178 4.98 -12.26 4.57
N ALA A 179 4.96 -11.10 3.90
CA ALA A 179 4.81 -11.04 2.44
C ALA A 179 6.05 -11.56 1.70
N ARG A 180 7.23 -11.49 2.33
CA ARG A 180 8.51 -12.02 1.81
C ARG A 180 8.73 -13.49 2.14
N SER A 181 7.84 -14.11 2.89
CA SER A 181 7.97 -15.46 3.47
C SER A 181 8.15 -16.60 2.46
N VAL A 182 7.91 -16.35 1.16
CA VAL A 182 8.17 -17.33 0.09
C VAL A 182 9.69 -17.59 -0.08
N ILE A 183 10.51 -16.58 0.18
CA ILE A 183 11.97 -16.61 0.03
C ILE A 183 12.72 -16.52 1.38
N ALA A 184 12.00 -16.24 2.47
CA ALA A 184 12.56 -16.08 3.80
C ALA A 184 13.04 -17.41 4.38
N THR A 185 14.07 -17.35 5.22
CA THR A 185 14.54 -18.48 6.03
C THR A 185 13.63 -18.69 7.26
N GLU A 186 13.70 -19.89 7.85
CA GLU A 186 12.97 -20.17 9.12
C GLU A 186 13.36 -19.18 10.23
N GLN A 187 14.65 -18.82 10.30
CA GLN A 187 15.15 -17.89 11.33
C GLN A 187 14.55 -16.48 11.17
N GLU A 188 14.48 -15.96 9.94
CA GLU A 188 13.86 -14.67 9.65
C GLU A 188 12.38 -14.68 10.00
N VAL A 189 11.64 -15.73 9.60
CA VAL A 189 10.22 -15.85 9.94
C VAL A 189 9.99 -15.93 11.45
N ARG A 190 10.85 -16.63 12.19
CA ARG A 190 10.79 -16.69 13.65
C ARG A 190 11.03 -15.31 14.27
N GLN A 191 12.05 -14.60 13.83
CA GLN A 191 12.37 -13.27 14.32
C GLN A 191 11.22 -12.27 14.03
N ASP A 192 10.68 -12.28 12.82
CA ASP A 192 9.55 -11.42 12.44
C ASP A 192 8.30 -11.75 13.28
N ALA A 193 8.02 -13.04 13.52
CA ALA A 193 6.88 -13.45 14.35
C ALA A 193 7.03 -13.03 15.83
N GLU A 194 8.23 -13.08 16.39
CA GLU A 194 8.51 -12.61 17.75
C GLU A 194 8.32 -11.10 17.88
N ILE A 195 8.75 -10.33 16.86
CA ILE A 195 8.56 -8.87 16.81
C ILE A 195 7.06 -8.54 16.61
N GLU A 196 6.35 -9.27 15.76
CA GLU A 196 4.91 -9.09 15.60
C GLU A 196 4.16 -9.41 16.89
N LEU A 197 4.56 -10.44 17.63
CA LEU A 197 4.00 -10.76 18.95
C LEU A 197 4.18 -9.60 19.95
N GLU A 198 5.37 -8.99 20.01
CA GLU A 198 5.64 -7.80 20.81
C GLU A 198 4.64 -6.68 20.47
N ALA A 199 4.43 -6.40 19.18
CA ALA A 199 3.48 -5.41 18.70
C ALA A 199 2.04 -5.75 19.09
N GLN A 200 1.61 -7.01 18.92
CA GLN A 200 0.26 -7.45 19.28
C GLN A 200 -0.03 -7.28 20.78
N LEU A 201 0.90 -7.65 21.64
CA LEU A 201 0.74 -7.51 23.08
C LEU A 201 0.63 -6.05 23.49
N TYR A 202 1.48 -5.18 22.94
CA TYR A 202 1.43 -3.75 23.18
C TYR A 202 0.10 -3.13 22.69
N LEU A 203 -0.33 -3.44 21.47
CA LEU A 203 -1.59 -2.94 20.92
C LEU A 203 -2.81 -3.44 21.71
N ALA A 204 -2.76 -4.66 22.26
CA ALA A 204 -3.83 -5.20 23.09
C ALA A 204 -4.03 -4.38 24.37
N GLU A 205 -2.96 -3.94 25.03
CA GLU A 205 -3.05 -3.06 26.20
C GLU A 205 -3.74 -1.73 25.84
N ILE A 206 -3.40 -1.15 24.67
CA ILE A 206 -4.05 0.07 24.19
C ILE A 206 -5.55 -0.19 23.90
N PHE A 207 -5.91 -1.30 23.27
CA PHE A 207 -7.32 -1.63 23.02
C PHE A 207 -8.12 -1.74 24.32
N GLU A 208 -7.57 -2.39 25.35
CA GLU A 208 -8.25 -2.50 26.65
C GLU A 208 -8.37 -1.12 27.34
N ASP A 209 -7.33 -0.28 27.28
CA ASP A 209 -7.42 1.10 27.79
C ASP A 209 -8.51 1.88 27.05
N ARG A 210 -8.57 1.80 25.70
CA ARG A 210 -9.56 2.54 24.90
C ARG A 210 -10.99 2.04 25.08
N ARG A 211 -11.20 0.80 25.49
CA ARG A 211 -12.53 0.31 25.91
C ARG A 211 -13.01 1.01 27.17
N ALA A 212 -12.10 1.22 28.13
CA ALA A 212 -12.42 1.87 29.41
C ALA A 212 -12.38 3.41 29.32
N ASN A 213 -11.44 3.94 28.55
CA ASN A 213 -11.09 5.37 28.47
C ASN A 213 -11.04 5.82 26.98
N PRO A 214 -12.18 6.03 26.32
CA PRO A 214 -12.21 6.43 24.90
C PRO A 214 -11.48 7.75 24.66
N LYS A 215 -10.68 7.80 23.57
CA LYS A 215 -9.99 8.99 23.06
C LYS A 215 -10.44 9.31 21.63
N GLN A 216 -9.95 10.42 21.07
CA GLN A 216 -10.21 10.77 19.66
C GLN A 216 -9.15 10.16 18.72
N ASP A 217 -8.95 8.84 18.80
CA ASP A 217 -8.00 8.07 18.00
C ASP A 217 -8.69 6.91 17.25
N LEU A 218 -7.94 6.26 16.34
CA LEU A 218 -8.43 5.11 15.59
C LEU A 218 -8.75 3.91 16.48
N MET A 219 -7.93 3.70 17.52
CA MET A 219 -8.09 2.58 18.44
C MET A 219 -9.44 2.64 19.15
N SER A 220 -9.82 3.82 19.67
CA SER A 220 -11.14 4.04 20.27
C SER A 220 -12.27 3.82 19.23
N ALA A 221 -12.07 4.32 18.01
CA ALA A 221 -13.07 4.13 16.96
C ALA A 221 -13.31 2.65 16.64
N PHE A 222 -12.26 1.82 16.63
CA PHE A 222 -12.37 0.40 16.31
C PHE A 222 -12.95 -0.44 17.46
N VAL A 223 -12.55 -0.20 18.71
CA VAL A 223 -13.07 -0.99 19.84
C VAL A 223 -14.54 -0.71 20.14
N HIS A 224 -15.03 0.47 19.76
CA HIS A 224 -16.44 0.87 19.90
C HIS A 224 -17.24 0.78 18.60
N ALA A 225 -16.60 0.36 17.50
CA ALA A 225 -17.26 0.26 16.20
C ALA A 225 -18.07 -1.06 16.10
N HIS A 226 -19.37 -0.94 16.19
CA HIS A 226 -20.30 -2.01 15.88
C HIS A 226 -21.61 -1.42 15.30
N GLY A 227 -22.33 -2.21 14.50
CA GLY A 227 -23.71 -1.91 14.11
C GLY A 227 -24.66 -2.26 15.25
N ASP A 228 -25.91 -1.79 15.19
CA ASP A 228 -26.91 -2.04 16.22
C ASP A 228 -27.16 -3.54 16.47
N ASP A 229 -27.00 -4.36 15.42
CA ASP A 229 -27.18 -5.81 15.45
C ASP A 229 -25.87 -6.61 15.24
N GLU A 230 -24.70 -5.97 15.29
CA GLU A 230 -23.40 -6.60 15.05
C GLU A 230 -22.61 -6.71 16.37
N ALA A 231 -21.98 -7.87 16.60
CA ALA A 231 -21.04 -8.02 17.71
C ALA A 231 -19.83 -7.08 17.54
N PRO A 232 -19.27 -6.54 18.65
CA PRO A 232 -17.99 -5.84 18.61
C PRO A 232 -16.89 -6.68 17.96
N LEU A 233 -15.86 -6.03 17.42
CA LEU A 233 -14.70 -6.72 16.88
C LEU A 233 -14.00 -7.52 17.99
N SER A 234 -13.70 -8.79 17.70
CA SER A 234 -12.85 -9.62 18.54
C SER A 234 -11.40 -9.12 18.53
N MET A 235 -10.59 -9.52 19.51
CA MET A 235 -9.19 -9.16 19.56
C MET A 235 -8.43 -9.66 18.30
N HIS A 236 -8.75 -10.87 17.79
CA HIS A 236 -8.17 -11.37 16.54
C HIS A 236 -8.48 -10.45 15.36
N GLU A 237 -9.72 -9.96 15.23
CA GLU A 237 -10.10 -9.03 14.16
C GLU A 237 -9.41 -7.67 14.34
N LEU A 238 -9.33 -7.14 15.56
CA LEU A 238 -8.64 -5.89 15.87
C LEU A 238 -7.15 -5.97 15.51
N GLN A 239 -6.45 -7.02 15.93
CA GLN A 239 -5.04 -7.22 15.62
C GLN A 239 -4.79 -7.32 14.11
N ASN A 240 -5.63 -8.05 13.38
CA ASN A 240 -5.50 -8.15 11.93
C ASN A 240 -5.81 -6.83 11.20
N LEU A 241 -6.78 -6.05 11.68
CA LEU A 241 -7.03 -4.71 11.13
C LEU A 241 -5.84 -3.78 11.38
N MET A 242 -5.23 -3.84 12.58
CA MET A 242 -4.03 -3.05 12.87
C MET A 242 -2.85 -3.46 12.00
N HIS A 243 -2.61 -4.76 11.85
CA HIS A 243 -1.60 -5.28 10.91
C HIS A 243 -1.79 -4.67 9.51
N GLN A 244 -3.04 -4.68 8.98
CA GLN A 244 -3.33 -4.14 7.66
C GLN A 244 -3.22 -2.62 7.57
N LEU A 245 -3.54 -1.88 8.63
CA LEU A 245 -3.41 -0.42 8.67
C LEU A 245 -1.94 0.01 8.80
N ILE A 246 -1.17 -0.68 9.62
CA ILE A 246 0.26 -0.42 9.79
C ILE A 246 0.99 -0.67 8.46
N THR A 247 0.83 -1.86 7.88
CA THR A 247 1.52 -2.23 6.65
C THR A 247 1.04 -1.43 5.44
N GLY A 248 -0.26 -1.13 5.36
CA GLY A 248 -0.85 -0.38 4.24
C GLY A 248 -0.65 1.13 4.30
N GLY A 249 -0.57 1.72 5.50
CA GLY A 249 -0.49 3.18 5.68
C GLY A 249 0.92 3.73 5.73
N PHE A 250 1.91 2.92 6.04
CA PHE A 250 3.28 3.33 6.26
C PHE A 250 4.14 3.25 4.99
N GLU A 251 4.49 2.05 4.53
CA GLU A 251 5.45 1.86 3.42
C GLU A 251 4.95 2.37 2.07
N THR A 252 3.65 2.32 1.83
CA THR A 252 3.12 2.76 0.53
C THR A 252 3.24 4.27 0.35
N THR A 253 3.01 5.06 1.40
CA THR A 253 3.20 6.52 1.36
C THR A 253 4.68 6.87 1.32
N GLN A 254 5.53 6.17 2.10
CA GLN A 254 6.99 6.30 2.00
C GLN A 254 7.47 6.09 0.55
N SER A 255 7.03 5.02 -0.11
CA SER A 255 7.37 4.75 -1.51
C SER A 255 6.88 5.87 -2.42
N GLY A 256 5.65 6.36 -2.25
CA GLY A 256 5.11 7.49 -3.01
C GLY A 256 5.94 8.76 -2.84
N LEU A 257 6.42 9.06 -1.63
CA LEU A 257 7.30 10.20 -1.36
C LEU A 257 8.67 10.04 -2.03
N ASN A 258 9.28 8.85 -1.95
CA ASN A 258 10.54 8.55 -2.63
C ASN A 258 10.41 8.69 -4.15
N HIS A 259 9.33 8.15 -4.74
CA HIS A 259 9.07 8.28 -6.18
C HIS A 259 8.84 9.73 -6.60
N GLY A 260 8.13 10.51 -5.80
CA GLY A 260 7.92 11.93 -6.07
C GLY A 260 9.21 12.75 -5.96
N MET A 261 10.08 12.47 -4.97
CA MET A 261 11.40 13.09 -4.87
C MET A 261 12.27 12.72 -6.07
N TRP A 262 12.28 11.45 -6.47
CA TRP A 262 12.96 10.99 -7.67
C TRP A 262 12.47 11.73 -8.93
N ALA A 263 11.15 11.96 -9.05
CA ALA A 263 10.59 12.76 -10.14
C ALA A 263 11.08 14.20 -10.13
N LEU A 264 11.14 14.87 -8.96
CA LEU A 264 11.65 16.24 -8.85
C LEU A 264 13.14 16.35 -9.20
N VAL A 265 13.95 15.35 -8.82
CA VAL A 265 15.38 15.30 -9.21
C VAL A 265 15.53 15.12 -10.72
N ARG A 266 14.72 14.24 -11.32
CA ARG A 266 14.80 13.91 -12.75
C ARG A 266 14.21 15.00 -13.66
N TYR A 267 13.23 15.74 -13.16
CA TYR A 267 12.49 16.78 -13.88
C TYR A 267 12.48 18.09 -13.06
N PRO A 268 13.64 18.79 -12.95
CA PRO A 268 13.77 19.96 -12.08
C PRO A 268 12.86 21.13 -12.48
N GLU A 269 12.44 21.21 -13.74
CA GLU A 269 11.46 22.16 -14.23
C GLU A 269 10.08 22.00 -13.57
N VAL A 270 9.73 20.77 -13.16
CA VAL A 270 8.48 20.49 -12.45
C VAL A 270 8.51 21.13 -11.07
N ALA A 271 9.63 21.06 -10.35
CA ALA A 271 9.77 21.72 -9.04
C ALA A 271 9.53 23.23 -9.14
N GLN A 272 10.05 23.88 -10.19
CA GLN A 272 9.80 25.30 -10.44
C GLN A 272 8.31 25.57 -10.73
N GLN A 273 7.67 24.77 -11.59
CA GLN A 273 6.24 24.91 -11.89
C GLN A 273 5.37 24.79 -10.64
N LEU A 274 5.68 23.84 -9.74
CA LEU A 274 4.96 23.65 -8.48
C LEU A 274 5.11 24.84 -7.51
N ARG A 275 6.26 25.56 -7.53
CA ARG A 275 6.44 26.80 -6.76
C ARG A 275 5.60 27.93 -7.32
N GLU A 276 5.55 28.06 -8.63
CA GLU A 276 4.83 29.14 -9.32
C GLU A 276 3.31 28.94 -9.27
N ASP A 277 2.85 27.68 -9.35
CA ASP A 277 1.43 27.33 -9.34
C ASP A 277 1.14 26.09 -8.47
N THR A 278 0.67 26.35 -7.27
CA THR A 278 0.34 25.30 -6.28
C THR A 278 -0.86 24.44 -6.69
N SER A 279 -1.66 24.86 -7.66
CA SER A 279 -2.77 24.06 -8.17
C SER A 279 -2.27 22.77 -8.89
N LEU A 280 -1.00 22.77 -9.30
CA LEU A 280 -0.33 21.63 -9.92
C LEU A 280 0.09 20.53 -8.93
N LEU A 281 0.09 20.78 -7.61
CA LEU A 281 0.48 19.77 -6.60
C LEU A 281 -0.38 18.50 -6.68
N LYS A 282 -1.69 18.66 -6.80
CA LYS A 282 -2.57 17.50 -6.92
C LYS A 282 -2.32 16.70 -8.20
N PRO A 283 -2.30 17.30 -9.41
CA PRO A 283 -1.90 16.60 -10.63
C PRO A 283 -0.51 15.93 -10.53
N PHE A 284 0.45 16.59 -9.91
CA PHE A 284 1.79 16.02 -9.68
C PHE A 284 1.72 14.75 -8.84
N VAL A 285 1.04 14.77 -7.69
CA VAL A 285 0.86 13.58 -6.83
C VAL A 285 0.16 12.44 -7.57
N GLU A 286 -0.91 12.73 -8.33
CA GLU A 286 -1.58 11.71 -9.13
C GLU A 286 -0.64 11.13 -10.21
N GLU A 287 0.20 11.96 -10.84
CA GLU A 287 1.16 11.48 -11.84
C GLU A 287 2.29 10.65 -11.22
N VAL A 288 2.78 11.01 -10.04
CA VAL A 288 3.74 10.18 -9.29
C VAL A 288 3.14 8.79 -9.04
N LEU A 289 1.92 8.72 -8.54
CA LEU A 289 1.22 7.47 -8.24
C LEU A 289 0.91 6.65 -9.50
N ARG A 290 0.61 7.31 -10.63
CA ARG A 290 0.44 6.65 -11.92
C ARG A 290 1.77 6.09 -12.43
N TRP A 291 2.79 6.91 -12.42
CA TRP A 291 4.09 6.61 -13.05
C TRP A 291 4.86 5.55 -12.28
N GLU A 292 4.83 5.62 -10.93
CA GLU A 292 5.44 4.64 -10.03
C GLU A 292 4.44 4.25 -8.94
N ALA A 293 3.56 3.30 -9.25
CA ALA A 293 2.59 2.82 -8.26
C ALA A 293 3.32 2.14 -7.09
N PRO A 294 3.11 2.58 -5.84
CA PRO A 294 3.77 1.98 -4.67
C PRO A 294 3.52 0.47 -4.53
N VAL A 295 2.30 0.04 -4.83
CA VAL A 295 1.94 -1.38 -4.90
C VAL A 295 1.90 -1.80 -6.36
N GLN A 296 2.82 -2.68 -6.78
CA GLN A 296 2.89 -3.12 -8.16
C GLN A 296 1.79 -4.12 -8.50
N PHE A 297 1.45 -5.03 -7.58
CA PHE A 297 0.39 -6.01 -7.76
C PHE A 297 -0.13 -6.55 -6.41
N LEU A 298 -1.36 -7.05 -6.43
CA LEU A 298 -1.96 -7.86 -5.35
C LEU A 298 -2.57 -9.13 -5.95
N ALA A 299 -2.92 -10.09 -5.08
CA ALA A 299 -3.48 -11.36 -5.52
C ALA A 299 -5.02 -11.38 -5.45
N ARG A 300 -5.62 -12.16 -6.34
CA ARG A 300 -6.99 -12.66 -6.31
C ARG A 300 -6.98 -14.16 -6.57
N GLN A 301 -8.09 -14.83 -6.29
CA GLN A 301 -8.29 -16.22 -6.64
C GLN A 301 -9.50 -16.38 -7.55
N ALA A 302 -9.36 -17.08 -8.67
CA ALA A 302 -10.48 -17.41 -9.54
C ALA A 302 -11.39 -18.44 -8.83
N THR A 303 -12.68 -18.11 -8.67
CA THR A 303 -13.67 -19.00 -8.01
C THR A 303 -14.27 -20.03 -8.96
N LYS A 304 -14.11 -19.83 -10.26
CA LYS A 304 -14.60 -20.66 -11.36
C LYS A 304 -13.68 -20.52 -12.56
N ASP A 305 -13.82 -21.41 -13.54
CA ASP A 305 -13.17 -21.21 -14.85
C ASP A 305 -13.70 -19.92 -15.49
N VAL A 306 -12.80 -19.07 -15.96
CA VAL A 306 -13.15 -17.79 -16.58
C VAL A 306 -12.21 -17.48 -17.72
N GLU A 307 -12.75 -16.94 -18.81
CA GLU A 307 -11.97 -16.40 -19.92
C GLU A 307 -11.82 -14.89 -19.75
N LEU A 308 -10.59 -14.41 -19.79
CA LEU A 308 -10.25 -12.98 -19.73
C LEU A 308 -9.26 -12.67 -20.87
N ASN A 309 -9.63 -11.75 -21.75
CA ASN A 309 -8.81 -11.33 -22.90
C ASN A 309 -8.27 -12.54 -23.73
N GLY A 310 -9.13 -13.54 -24.00
CA GLY A 310 -8.78 -14.74 -24.76
C GLY A 310 -7.94 -15.78 -24.03
N THR A 311 -7.61 -15.53 -22.73
CA THR A 311 -6.89 -16.50 -21.89
C THR A 311 -7.85 -17.18 -20.92
N LEU A 312 -7.88 -18.52 -20.94
CA LEU A 312 -8.62 -19.30 -19.96
C LEU A 312 -7.85 -19.32 -18.63
N ILE A 313 -8.48 -18.84 -17.57
CA ILE A 313 -8.00 -18.91 -16.19
C ILE A 313 -8.81 -20.00 -15.50
N PRO A 314 -8.20 -21.14 -15.14
CA PRO A 314 -8.90 -22.22 -14.43
C PRO A 314 -9.34 -21.78 -13.03
N LYS A 315 -10.40 -22.41 -12.54
CA LYS A 315 -10.82 -22.29 -11.15
C LYS A 315 -9.63 -22.55 -10.20
N ASP A 316 -9.62 -21.86 -9.07
CA ASP A 316 -8.61 -21.93 -8.01
C ASP A 316 -7.22 -21.37 -8.43
N SER A 317 -7.08 -20.83 -9.66
CA SER A 317 -5.86 -20.16 -10.08
C SER A 317 -5.64 -18.85 -9.33
N MET A 318 -4.38 -18.55 -9.01
CA MET A 318 -3.98 -17.24 -8.52
C MET A 318 -3.93 -16.24 -9.67
N VAL A 319 -4.55 -15.09 -9.48
CA VAL A 319 -4.59 -13.96 -10.43
C VAL A 319 -3.94 -12.75 -9.80
N MET A 320 -2.81 -12.31 -10.35
CA MET A 320 -2.09 -11.13 -9.92
C MET A 320 -2.66 -9.91 -10.63
N VAL A 321 -3.22 -8.99 -9.85
CA VAL A 321 -3.80 -7.73 -10.37
C VAL A 321 -2.72 -6.68 -10.44
N GLY A 322 -2.24 -6.38 -11.66
CA GLY A 322 -1.09 -5.52 -11.93
C GLY A 322 -1.41 -4.03 -11.94
N TYR A 323 -1.33 -3.35 -10.81
CA TYR A 323 -1.57 -1.90 -10.71
C TYR A 323 -0.50 -1.07 -11.42
N GLY A 324 0.77 -1.46 -11.27
CA GLY A 324 1.90 -0.81 -11.95
C GLY A 324 1.77 -0.87 -13.46
N PRO A 325 1.67 -2.07 -14.07
CA PRO A 325 1.50 -2.16 -15.53
C PRO A 325 0.23 -1.48 -16.02
N ALA A 326 -0.93 -1.66 -15.38
CA ALA A 326 -2.17 -1.02 -15.80
C ALA A 326 -2.13 0.51 -15.75
N SER A 327 -1.36 1.09 -14.82
CA SER A 327 -1.12 2.54 -14.73
C SER A 327 -0.17 3.06 -15.81
N ARG A 328 0.49 2.16 -16.56
CA ARG A 328 1.32 2.46 -17.75
C ARG A 328 0.78 1.80 -19.03
N ASP A 329 -0.49 1.47 -19.09
CA ASP A 329 -1.12 0.92 -20.30
C ASP A 329 -1.26 2.01 -21.38
N ALA A 330 -0.66 1.78 -22.55
CA ALA A 330 -0.70 2.69 -23.70
C ALA A 330 -2.11 2.86 -24.29
N ASN A 331 -3.01 1.89 -24.08
CA ASN A 331 -4.42 2.00 -24.48
C ASN A 331 -5.18 3.01 -23.60
N LYS A 332 -4.67 3.30 -22.39
CA LYS A 332 -5.29 4.22 -21.46
C LYS A 332 -4.56 5.56 -21.35
N PHE A 333 -3.23 5.53 -21.35
CA PHE A 333 -2.38 6.70 -21.14
C PHE A 333 -1.45 6.89 -22.35
N SER A 334 -1.55 8.01 -23.04
CA SER A 334 -0.60 8.36 -24.11
C SER A 334 0.80 8.52 -23.56
N CYS A 335 1.85 8.07 -24.26
CA CYS A 335 3.24 8.09 -23.78
C CYS A 335 3.36 7.62 -22.31
N PRO A 336 2.94 6.39 -21.97
CA PRO A 336 2.71 5.99 -20.57
C PRO A 336 3.99 5.95 -19.73
N HIS A 337 5.15 5.86 -20.35
CA HIS A 337 6.45 5.85 -19.66
C HIS A 337 7.01 7.24 -19.36
N GLU A 338 6.45 8.28 -19.97
CA GLU A 338 6.81 9.67 -19.68
C GLU A 338 6.11 10.17 -18.42
N PHE A 339 6.84 10.95 -17.63
CA PHE A 339 6.29 11.66 -16.48
C PHE A 339 5.72 13.00 -16.95
N ASP A 340 4.41 13.18 -16.86
CA ASP A 340 3.70 14.37 -17.32
C ASP A 340 2.53 14.74 -16.40
N PRO A 341 2.74 15.63 -15.40
CA PRO A 341 1.67 16.06 -14.49
C PRO A 341 0.51 16.80 -15.19
N SER A 342 0.70 17.23 -16.44
CA SER A 342 -0.35 17.92 -17.19
C SER A 342 -1.38 16.99 -17.88
N ARG A 343 -1.23 15.69 -17.74
CA ARG A 343 -2.17 14.70 -18.32
C ARG A 343 -3.60 14.96 -17.89
N LYS A 344 -4.52 15.05 -18.85
CA LYS A 344 -5.95 15.26 -18.57
C LYS A 344 -6.60 14.11 -17.78
N ASN A 345 -6.08 12.89 -17.93
CA ASN A 345 -6.61 11.67 -17.31
C ASN A 345 -5.70 11.11 -16.21
N VAL A 346 -4.81 11.92 -15.63
CA VAL A 346 -3.86 11.48 -14.61
C VAL A 346 -4.52 10.77 -13.43
N GLY A 347 -5.65 11.28 -12.93
CA GLY A 347 -6.40 10.66 -11.83
C GLY A 347 -7.16 9.37 -12.18
N ALA A 348 -7.04 8.86 -13.41
CA ALA A 348 -7.63 7.58 -13.81
C ALA A 348 -6.76 6.38 -13.46
N HIS A 349 -5.55 6.57 -12.89
CA HIS A 349 -4.66 5.47 -12.52
C HIS A 349 -5.30 4.52 -11.50
N LEU A 350 -4.77 3.30 -11.44
CA LEU A 350 -5.26 2.25 -10.54
C LEU A 350 -4.35 1.98 -9.32
N ALA A 351 -3.44 2.90 -8.98
CA ALA A 351 -2.54 2.74 -7.84
C ALA A 351 -3.26 2.54 -6.49
N PHE A 352 -4.48 3.06 -6.36
CA PHE A 352 -5.36 2.83 -5.19
C PHE A 352 -6.38 1.71 -5.40
N GLY A 353 -6.26 0.94 -6.46
CA GLY A 353 -7.23 -0.09 -6.82
C GLY A 353 -8.55 0.46 -7.39
N SER A 354 -9.58 -0.37 -7.38
CA SER A 354 -10.95 -0.05 -7.82
C SER A 354 -11.96 -1.01 -7.17
N GLY A 355 -13.25 -0.66 -7.21
CA GLY A 355 -14.32 -1.51 -6.66
C GLY A 355 -14.33 -1.53 -5.12
N ASN A 356 -14.76 -2.66 -4.55
CA ASN A 356 -14.97 -2.82 -3.11
C ASN A 356 -13.69 -2.59 -2.30
N HIS A 357 -12.54 -2.96 -2.85
CA HIS A 357 -11.22 -2.84 -2.23
C HIS A 357 -10.47 -1.56 -2.62
N PHE A 358 -11.15 -0.53 -3.13
CA PHE A 358 -10.51 0.77 -3.31
C PHE A 358 -9.88 1.24 -1.98
N CYS A 359 -8.64 1.74 -2.03
CA CYS A 359 -7.85 2.07 -0.85
C CYS A 359 -8.60 3.02 0.11
N PRO A 360 -8.85 2.63 1.36
CA PRO A 360 -9.54 3.51 2.32
C PRO A 360 -8.68 4.71 2.72
N GLY A 361 -7.33 4.58 2.74
CA GLY A 361 -6.37 5.63 3.06
C GLY A 361 -6.05 6.60 1.91
N ALA A 362 -6.67 6.43 0.73
CA ALA A 362 -6.31 7.20 -0.47
C ALA A 362 -6.39 8.74 -0.31
N LEU A 363 -7.28 9.22 0.55
CA LEU A 363 -7.40 10.66 0.84
C LEU A 363 -6.27 11.14 1.73
N LEU A 364 -5.90 10.36 2.75
CA LEU A 364 -4.83 10.68 3.69
C LEU A 364 -3.48 10.66 2.97
N ALA A 365 -3.16 9.59 2.24
CA ALA A 365 -1.92 9.47 1.49
C ALA A 365 -1.71 10.63 0.49
N ARG A 366 -2.78 11.04 -0.24
CA ARG A 366 -2.71 12.21 -1.11
C ARG A 366 -2.41 13.50 -0.35
N GLN A 367 -3.04 13.69 0.82
CA GLN A 367 -2.81 14.88 1.64
C GLN A 367 -1.38 14.90 2.17
N GLU A 368 -0.88 13.79 2.68
CA GLU A 368 0.49 13.64 3.15
C GLU A 368 1.48 13.97 2.05
N MET A 369 1.32 13.40 0.85
CA MET A 369 2.18 13.72 -0.30
C MET A 369 2.05 15.18 -0.74
N MET A 370 0.85 15.76 -0.78
CA MET A 370 0.67 17.18 -1.18
C MET A 370 1.32 18.12 -0.17
N SER A 371 1.14 17.92 1.13
CA SER A 371 1.77 18.72 2.20
C SER A 371 3.29 18.61 2.11
N SER A 372 3.82 17.40 1.94
CA SER A 372 5.26 17.14 1.82
C SER A 372 5.86 17.86 0.60
N PHE A 373 5.32 17.64 -0.59
CA PHE A 373 5.88 18.23 -1.81
C PHE A 373 5.68 19.74 -1.86
N ARG A 374 4.62 20.29 -1.25
CA ARG A 374 4.47 21.71 -1.07
C ARG A 374 5.63 22.30 -0.27
N ALA A 375 5.89 21.75 0.92
CA ALA A 375 6.95 22.24 1.79
C ALA A 375 8.35 22.05 1.17
N ILE A 376 8.59 20.92 0.50
CA ILE A 376 9.84 20.62 -0.20
C ILE A 376 10.13 21.68 -1.27
N VAL A 377 9.19 21.93 -2.19
CA VAL A 377 9.43 22.90 -3.28
C VAL A 377 9.49 24.35 -2.80
N ASP A 378 8.82 24.70 -1.70
CA ASP A 378 8.86 26.04 -1.13
C ASP A 378 10.18 26.33 -0.39
N ARG A 379 10.81 25.30 0.19
CA ARG A 379 11.95 25.46 1.11
C ARG A 379 13.29 24.99 0.54
N MET A 380 13.29 24.20 -0.52
CA MET A 380 14.51 23.61 -1.09
C MET A 380 14.70 24.04 -2.54
N ASP A 381 15.90 24.52 -2.83
CA ASP A 381 16.34 24.87 -4.18
C ASP A 381 17.38 23.89 -4.70
N ASN A 382 17.42 23.71 -6.05
CA ASN A 382 18.45 22.91 -6.72
C ASN A 382 18.56 21.46 -6.19
N ILE A 383 17.42 20.80 -5.98
CA ILE A 383 17.36 19.40 -5.52
C ILE A 383 18.14 18.50 -6.48
N LYS A 384 19.11 17.73 -5.95
CA LYS A 384 20.00 16.83 -6.71
C LYS A 384 20.29 15.57 -5.88
N LEU A 385 20.65 14.50 -6.59
CA LEU A 385 21.28 13.31 -5.98
C LEU A 385 22.77 13.52 -5.78
#